data_2becf8c0fbfdcc6902c2e496f66f7f79
#
_entry.id   2becf8c0fbfdcc6902c2e496f66f7f79
#
_cell.length_a   1.000
_cell.length_b   1.000
_cell.length_c   1.000
_cell.angle_alpha   90.00
_cell.angle_beta   90.00
_cell.angle_gamma   90.00
#
_symmetry.space_group_name_H-M   'P 1'
#
loop_
_entity.id
_entity.type
_entity.pdbx_description
1 polymer ?
#
loop_
_entity_poly.entity_id
_entity_poly.type
_entity_poly.pdbx_seq_one_letter_code
_entity_poly.pdbx_strand_id
1 'polypeptide(L)'
;MTALSAGIVLWRAVDTPSGSSVEVLLGHMGGPFWARRDDGAWSIPKGLPDPGEAPIDAARREFTEELGFPIPPGDLVDLGAFRQSSKKSVAAWALELPADHVVDLTAVVSNTFEMEWPPKSGRRQEFPEIDRAGWFDLETSRTKVVTGQAAVFDLLEAAIAGRR
;
A
#
# COMPACT_ATOMS: atom_id res chain seq x y z
N MET A 1 0.03 -23.30 -4.81
CA MET A 1 -0.93 -22.22 -5.12
C MET A 1 -0.36 -20.89 -4.69
N THR A 2 -0.48 -19.89 -5.56
CA THR A 2 -0.05 -18.53 -5.27
C THR A 2 -1.24 -17.75 -4.71
N ALA A 3 -1.07 -17.13 -3.55
CA ALA A 3 -2.09 -16.24 -3.02
C ALA A 3 -2.09 -14.94 -3.82
N LEU A 4 -3.27 -14.46 -4.21
CA LEU A 4 -3.46 -13.20 -4.92
C LEU A 4 -4.08 -12.17 -4.00
N SER A 5 -3.28 -11.20 -3.57
CA SER A 5 -3.75 -10.02 -2.86
C SER A 5 -4.21 -8.96 -3.86
N ALA A 6 -5.00 -8.02 -3.39
CA ALA A 6 -5.46 -6.89 -4.17
C ALA A 6 -5.13 -5.59 -3.44
N GLY A 7 -4.62 -4.59 -4.14
CA GLY A 7 -4.18 -3.36 -3.53
C GLY A 7 -4.36 -2.12 -4.38
N ILE A 8 -4.23 -0.97 -3.75
CA ILE A 8 -4.36 0.33 -4.41
C ILE A 8 -3.07 1.11 -4.25
N VAL A 9 -2.60 1.67 -5.37
CA VAL A 9 -1.51 2.63 -5.39
C VAL A 9 -2.14 4.02 -5.51
N LEU A 10 -2.26 4.72 -4.39
CA LEU A 10 -2.68 6.11 -4.37
C LEU A 10 -1.47 6.98 -4.67
N TRP A 11 -1.56 7.77 -5.73
CA TRP A 11 -0.45 8.63 -6.16
C TRP A 11 -0.91 10.06 -6.39
N ARG A 12 0.03 10.98 -6.35
CA ARG A 12 -0.19 12.39 -6.64
C ARG A 12 0.97 12.96 -7.41
N ALA A 13 0.70 13.98 -8.21
CA ALA A 13 1.73 14.80 -8.84
C ALA A 13 2.08 15.94 -7.89
N VAL A 14 3.36 16.22 -7.71
CA VAL A 14 3.85 17.33 -6.90
C VAL A 14 4.80 18.17 -7.73
N ASP A 15 4.74 19.48 -7.54
CA ASP A 15 5.67 20.39 -8.18
C ASP A 15 6.99 20.40 -7.42
N THR A 16 8.10 20.34 -8.17
CA THR A 16 9.45 20.41 -7.63
C THR A 16 10.25 21.48 -8.36
N PRO A 17 11.38 21.94 -7.82
CA PRO A 17 12.23 22.92 -8.51
C PRO A 17 12.69 22.47 -9.90
N SER A 18 12.76 21.14 -10.14
CA SER A 18 13.17 20.57 -11.43
C SER A 18 12.00 20.15 -12.33
N GLY A 19 10.75 20.48 -11.95
CA GLY A 19 9.56 20.12 -12.72
C GLY A 19 8.49 19.47 -11.85
N SER A 20 7.84 18.42 -12.35
CA SER A 20 6.87 17.67 -11.55
C SER A 20 7.40 16.28 -11.23
N SER A 21 6.99 15.75 -10.08
CA SER A 21 7.35 14.44 -9.59
C SER A 21 6.09 13.69 -9.17
N VAL A 22 6.16 12.37 -9.15
CA VAL A 22 5.08 11.50 -8.66
C VAL A 22 5.44 11.02 -7.28
N GLU A 23 4.49 11.12 -6.36
CA GLU A 23 4.59 10.51 -5.04
C GLU A 23 3.49 9.48 -4.84
N VAL A 24 3.79 8.43 -4.10
CA VAL A 24 2.83 7.37 -3.74
C VAL A 24 2.69 7.30 -2.22
N LEU A 25 1.49 6.91 -1.79
CA LEU A 25 1.20 6.72 -0.38
C LEU A 25 1.52 5.28 0.02
N LEU A 26 2.39 5.14 1.00
CA LEU A 26 2.77 3.83 1.55
C LEU A 26 2.44 3.78 3.04
N GLY A 27 2.10 2.58 3.52
CA GLY A 27 1.91 2.30 4.92
C GLY A 27 3.10 1.55 5.51
N HIS A 28 3.56 1.96 6.69
CA HIS A 28 4.60 1.25 7.41
C HIS A 28 3.98 0.03 8.10
N MET A 29 4.60 -1.14 7.93
CA MET A 29 4.15 -2.38 8.53
C MET A 29 4.17 -2.27 10.05
N GLY A 30 3.04 -2.62 10.68
CA GLY A 30 2.92 -2.57 12.13
C GLY A 30 3.41 -3.84 12.82
N GLY A 31 3.49 -3.77 14.13
CA GLY A 31 3.91 -4.87 14.96
C GLY A 31 5.41 -4.87 15.29
N PRO A 32 5.81 -5.73 16.24
CA PRO A 32 7.15 -5.67 16.81
C PRO A 32 8.27 -6.04 15.85
N PHE A 33 8.01 -6.88 14.83
CA PHE A 33 9.04 -7.24 13.84
C PHE A 33 9.45 -6.08 12.95
N TRP A 34 8.57 -5.11 12.74
CA TRP A 34 8.76 -4.00 11.83
C TRP A 34 9.06 -2.67 12.53
N ALA A 35 8.86 -2.60 13.85
CA ALA A 35 8.86 -1.35 14.61
C ALA A 35 10.12 -0.51 14.43
N ARG A 36 11.28 -1.15 14.26
CA ARG A 36 12.57 -0.47 14.12
C ARG A 36 13.13 -0.52 12.70
N ARG A 37 12.33 -1.00 11.75
CA ARG A 37 12.75 -1.11 10.34
C ARG A 37 12.15 0.03 9.56
N ASP A 38 12.90 0.50 8.57
CA ASP A 38 12.45 1.52 7.62
C ASP A 38 12.49 0.94 6.20
N ASP A 39 13.67 0.82 5.60
CA ASP A 39 13.80 0.23 4.27
C ASP A 39 13.28 -1.21 4.27
N GLY A 40 12.49 -1.55 3.26
CA GLY A 40 11.86 -2.87 3.15
C GLY A 40 10.69 -3.10 4.10
N ALA A 41 10.25 -2.07 4.83
CA ALA A 41 9.23 -2.19 5.87
C ALA A 41 7.91 -1.52 5.52
N TRP A 42 7.77 -1.00 4.31
CA TRP A 42 6.57 -0.30 3.84
C TRP A 42 5.86 -1.11 2.77
N SER A 43 4.58 -0.84 2.59
CA SER A 43 3.72 -1.54 1.64
C SER A 43 2.64 -0.62 1.08
N ILE A 44 2.22 -0.90 -0.15
CA ILE A 44 0.93 -0.37 -0.60
C ILE A 44 -0.18 -1.02 0.25
N PRO A 45 -1.29 -0.31 0.51
CA PRO A 45 -2.44 -0.93 1.20
C PRO A 45 -3.01 -2.05 0.32
N LYS A 46 -3.07 -3.26 0.87
CA LYS A 46 -3.48 -4.46 0.15
C LYS A 46 -3.86 -5.58 1.11
N GLY A 47 -4.60 -6.54 0.62
CA GLY A 47 -4.89 -7.75 1.36
C GLY A 47 -5.60 -8.78 0.49
N LEU A 48 -5.94 -9.89 1.10
CA LEU A 48 -6.58 -11.01 0.42
C LEU A 48 -8.07 -10.75 0.24
N PRO A 49 -8.63 -11.07 -0.95
CA PRO A 49 -10.08 -11.06 -1.12
C PRO A 49 -10.75 -12.06 -0.19
N ASP A 50 -11.93 -11.71 0.30
CA ASP A 50 -12.81 -12.64 0.98
C ASP A 50 -13.42 -13.63 -0.03
N PRO A 51 -13.92 -14.80 0.43
CA PRO A 51 -14.58 -15.73 -0.47
C PRO A 51 -15.70 -15.05 -1.27
N GLY A 52 -15.62 -15.13 -2.60
CA GLY A 52 -16.61 -14.52 -3.51
C GLY A 52 -16.43 -13.03 -3.75
N GLU A 53 -15.46 -12.40 -3.11
CA GLU A 53 -15.19 -10.97 -3.30
C GLU A 53 -14.35 -10.75 -4.56
N ALA A 54 -14.75 -9.79 -5.40
CA ALA A 54 -13.95 -9.42 -6.56
C ALA A 54 -12.65 -8.72 -6.11
N PRO A 55 -11.51 -8.95 -6.79
CA PRO A 55 -10.24 -8.34 -6.39
C PRO A 55 -10.28 -6.81 -6.24
N ILE A 56 -10.96 -6.10 -7.14
CA ILE A 56 -11.07 -4.63 -7.05
C ILE A 56 -11.83 -4.19 -5.79
N ASP A 57 -12.84 -4.94 -5.39
CA ASP A 57 -13.61 -4.65 -4.17
C ASP A 57 -12.78 -4.93 -2.92
N ALA A 58 -11.98 -6.01 -2.97
CA ALA A 58 -11.02 -6.30 -1.91
C ALA A 58 -9.98 -5.19 -1.76
N ALA A 59 -9.46 -4.68 -2.89
CA ALA A 59 -8.50 -3.58 -2.87
C ALA A 59 -9.07 -2.33 -2.19
N ARG A 60 -10.32 -1.99 -2.50
CA ARG A 60 -11.01 -0.86 -1.86
C ARG A 60 -11.22 -1.07 -0.36
N ARG A 61 -11.67 -2.24 0.02
CA ARG A 61 -11.90 -2.60 1.42
C ARG A 61 -10.60 -2.55 2.22
N GLU A 62 -9.55 -3.17 1.69
CA GLU A 62 -8.24 -3.21 2.35
C GLU A 62 -7.64 -1.81 2.51
N PHE A 63 -7.82 -0.92 1.53
CA PHE A 63 -7.38 0.47 1.64
C PHE A 63 -8.00 1.14 2.88
N THR A 64 -9.32 1.00 3.03
CA THR A 64 -10.04 1.60 4.16
C THR A 64 -9.67 0.94 5.49
N GLU A 65 -9.54 -0.38 5.52
CA GLU A 65 -9.15 -1.11 6.74
C GLU A 65 -7.75 -0.76 7.22
N GLU A 66 -6.79 -0.63 6.30
CA GLU A 66 -5.40 -0.37 6.66
C GLU A 66 -5.10 1.09 6.95
N LEU A 67 -5.80 2.02 6.32
CA LEU A 67 -5.54 3.46 6.46
C LEU A 67 -6.58 4.19 7.31
N GLY A 68 -7.77 3.63 7.45
CA GLY A 68 -8.82 4.18 8.33
C GLY A 68 -9.60 5.34 7.76
N PHE A 69 -9.42 5.68 6.47
CA PHE A 69 -10.22 6.71 5.82
C PHE A 69 -10.76 6.18 4.49
N PRO A 70 -11.89 6.77 4.00
CA PRO A 70 -12.47 6.32 2.73
C PRO A 70 -11.52 6.53 1.57
N ILE A 71 -11.60 5.63 0.58
CA ILE A 71 -10.86 5.80 -0.66
C ILE A 71 -11.23 7.15 -1.30
N PRO A 72 -10.24 7.98 -1.70
CA PRO A 72 -10.52 9.23 -2.39
C PRO A 72 -11.30 9.02 -3.69
N PRO A 73 -12.05 10.04 -4.16
CA PRO A 73 -12.76 9.93 -5.42
C PRO A 73 -11.81 9.86 -6.61
N GLY A 74 -12.22 9.18 -7.66
CA GLY A 74 -11.47 9.05 -8.90
C GLY A 74 -11.65 7.68 -9.52
N ASP A 75 -11.10 7.52 -10.72
CA ASP A 75 -11.15 6.28 -11.45
C ASP A 75 -9.98 5.38 -11.09
N LEU A 76 -10.27 4.12 -10.77
CA LEU A 76 -9.24 3.11 -10.55
C LEU A 76 -8.74 2.61 -11.89
N VAL A 77 -7.45 2.71 -12.12
CA VAL A 77 -6.79 2.24 -13.34
C VAL A 77 -6.13 0.89 -13.05
N ASP A 78 -6.52 -0.13 -13.78
CA ASP A 78 -5.97 -1.48 -13.62
C ASP A 78 -4.48 -1.49 -14.03
N LEU A 79 -3.60 -1.83 -13.11
CA LEU A 79 -2.16 -1.97 -13.37
C LEU A 79 -1.77 -3.41 -13.69
N GLY A 80 -2.70 -4.35 -13.61
CA GLY A 80 -2.41 -5.77 -13.74
C GLY A 80 -1.92 -6.38 -12.44
N ALA A 81 -1.31 -7.55 -12.55
CA ALA A 81 -0.79 -8.26 -11.40
C ALA A 81 0.72 -8.45 -11.53
N PHE A 82 1.39 -8.49 -10.40
CA PHE A 82 2.82 -8.77 -10.33
C PHE A 82 3.11 -9.81 -9.26
N ARG A 83 4.22 -10.49 -9.40
CA ARG A 83 4.67 -11.49 -8.44
C ARG A 83 5.53 -10.81 -7.38
N GLN A 84 5.07 -10.84 -6.13
CA GLN A 84 5.82 -10.27 -5.01
C GLN A 84 6.84 -11.29 -4.45
N SER A 85 6.45 -12.57 -4.43
CA SER A 85 7.31 -13.67 -3.98
C SER A 85 6.88 -14.96 -4.66
N SER A 86 7.56 -16.06 -4.37
CA SER A 86 7.18 -17.37 -4.92
C SER A 86 5.76 -17.80 -4.53
N LYS A 87 5.22 -17.25 -3.44
CA LYS A 87 3.91 -17.63 -2.89
C LYS A 87 2.87 -16.51 -2.95
N LYS A 88 3.27 -15.30 -3.34
CA LYS A 88 2.38 -14.13 -3.31
C LYS A 88 2.42 -13.38 -4.63
N SER A 89 1.24 -13.09 -5.16
CA SER A 89 1.04 -12.14 -6.26
C SER A 89 0.09 -11.04 -5.80
N VAL A 90 0.17 -9.89 -6.45
CA VAL A 90 -0.67 -8.73 -6.12
C VAL A 90 -1.29 -8.19 -7.40
N ALA A 91 -2.62 -8.08 -7.41
CA ALA A 91 -3.34 -7.31 -8.40
C ALA A 91 -3.46 -5.88 -7.89
N ALA A 92 -3.08 -4.89 -8.68
CA ALA A 92 -3.02 -3.51 -8.25
C ALA A 92 -3.80 -2.57 -9.15
N TRP A 93 -4.38 -1.55 -8.55
CA TRP A 93 -5.06 -0.45 -9.24
C TRP A 93 -4.44 0.85 -8.79
N ALA A 94 -4.25 1.77 -9.73
CA ALA A 94 -3.77 3.12 -9.46
C ALA A 94 -4.94 4.07 -9.28
N LEU A 95 -4.82 4.98 -8.32
CA LEU A 95 -5.76 6.05 -8.10
C LEU A 95 -4.99 7.35 -7.98
N GLU A 96 -5.30 8.32 -8.85
CA GLU A 96 -4.72 9.65 -8.75
C GLU A 96 -5.48 10.48 -7.73
N LEU A 97 -4.76 11.02 -6.75
CA LEU A 97 -5.36 11.91 -5.77
C LEU A 97 -5.70 13.24 -6.44
N PRO A 98 -6.97 13.70 -6.38
CA PRO A 98 -7.30 15.03 -6.90
C PRO A 98 -6.47 16.14 -6.25
N ALA A 99 -6.10 17.15 -7.02
CA ALA A 99 -5.21 18.22 -6.56
C ALA A 99 -5.74 18.98 -5.34
N ASP A 100 -7.06 19.04 -5.19
CA ASP A 100 -7.74 19.72 -4.08
C ASP A 100 -8.06 18.80 -2.90
N HIS A 101 -7.73 17.52 -3.01
CA HIS A 101 -8.00 16.55 -1.96
C HIS A 101 -6.80 16.42 -1.02
N VAL A 102 -7.03 16.59 0.27
CA VAL A 102 -6.00 16.50 1.29
C VAL A 102 -6.16 15.20 2.07
N VAL A 103 -5.07 14.45 2.18
CA VAL A 103 -5.00 13.25 3.03
C VAL A 103 -4.32 13.63 4.35
N ASP A 104 -5.03 13.45 5.45
CA ASP A 104 -4.47 13.69 6.78
C ASP A 104 -3.74 12.43 7.27
N LEU A 105 -2.42 12.43 7.16
CA LEU A 105 -1.61 11.29 7.58
C LEU A 105 -1.63 11.07 9.10
N THR A 106 -2.00 12.09 9.88
CA THR A 106 -2.10 11.96 11.35
C THR A 106 -3.36 11.20 11.77
N ALA A 107 -4.33 11.07 10.87
CA ALA A 107 -5.59 10.38 11.12
C ALA A 107 -5.58 8.91 10.67
N VAL A 108 -4.43 8.37 10.28
CA VAL A 108 -4.32 6.97 9.86
C VAL A 108 -4.60 6.06 11.05
N VAL A 109 -5.62 5.20 10.88
CA VAL A 109 -6.01 4.20 11.87
C VAL A 109 -6.26 2.88 11.15
N SER A 110 -5.42 1.90 11.40
CA SER A 110 -5.47 0.60 10.76
C SER A 110 -6.29 -0.39 11.58
N ASN A 111 -6.83 -1.41 10.91
CA ASN A 111 -7.25 -2.62 11.58
C ASN A 111 -6.04 -3.29 12.25
N THR A 112 -6.32 -4.25 13.12
CA THR A 112 -5.29 -4.87 13.95
C THR A 112 -5.19 -6.38 13.68
N PHE A 113 -4.06 -6.94 14.11
CA PHE A 113 -3.87 -8.38 14.14
C PHE A 113 -3.31 -8.79 15.50
N GLU A 114 -3.54 -10.05 15.88
CA GLU A 114 -2.99 -10.61 17.11
C GLU A 114 -1.79 -11.51 16.81
N MET A 115 -0.80 -11.45 17.69
CA MET A 115 0.30 -12.42 17.66
C MET A 115 0.81 -12.65 19.07
N GLU A 116 1.47 -13.79 19.26
CA GLU A 116 2.17 -14.07 20.52
C GLU A 116 3.40 -13.17 20.61
N TRP A 117 3.42 -12.35 21.65
CA TRP A 117 4.55 -11.47 21.90
C TRP A 117 4.71 -11.18 23.39
N PRO A 118 5.92 -11.27 24.00
CA PRO A 118 7.16 -11.74 23.35
C PRO A 118 7.10 -13.19 22.86
N PRO A 119 8.03 -13.63 21.99
CA PRO A 119 8.03 -15.01 21.50
C PRO A 119 8.06 -16.00 22.67
N LYS A 120 7.26 -17.06 22.57
CA LYS A 120 7.15 -18.13 23.58
C LYS A 120 6.67 -17.67 24.96
N SER A 121 6.08 -16.48 25.06
CA SER A 121 5.56 -15.95 26.33
C SER A 121 4.18 -16.48 26.69
N GLY A 122 3.44 -17.04 25.73
CA GLY A 122 2.05 -17.40 25.90
C GLY A 122 1.10 -16.21 25.92
N ARG A 123 1.60 -15.00 25.73
CA ARG A 123 0.80 -13.78 25.72
C ARG A 123 0.47 -13.37 24.29
N ARG A 124 -0.81 -13.19 24.00
CA ARG A 124 -1.26 -12.65 22.74
C ARG A 124 -1.45 -11.16 22.88
N GLN A 125 -0.89 -10.40 21.93
CA GLN A 125 -1.02 -8.95 21.89
C GLN A 125 -1.54 -8.52 20.54
N GLU A 126 -2.28 -7.40 20.53
CA GLU A 126 -2.86 -6.82 19.34
C GLU A 126 -1.97 -5.68 18.84
N PHE A 127 -1.73 -5.68 17.53
CA PHE A 127 -0.90 -4.65 16.87
C PHE A 127 -1.62 -4.16 15.62
N PRO A 128 -1.44 -2.87 15.24
CA PRO A 128 -1.99 -2.40 13.98
C PRO A 128 -1.30 -3.07 12.79
N GLU A 129 -2.05 -3.33 11.73
CA GLU A 129 -1.48 -3.82 10.46
C GLU A 129 -0.54 -2.77 9.86
N ILE A 130 -0.94 -1.49 9.93
CA ILE A 130 -0.16 -0.33 9.49
C ILE A 130 -0.08 0.64 10.66
N ASP A 131 1.12 1.05 11.05
CA ASP A 131 1.29 1.95 12.20
C ASP A 131 1.43 3.42 11.82
N ARG A 132 1.79 3.73 10.59
CA ARG A 132 1.84 5.08 10.04
C ARG A 132 1.88 5.05 8.53
N ALA A 133 1.64 6.17 7.89
CA ALA A 133 1.70 6.29 6.44
C ALA A 133 2.54 7.50 6.03
N GLY A 134 3.03 7.50 4.80
CA GLY A 134 3.83 8.60 4.26
C GLY A 134 3.79 8.65 2.75
N TRP A 135 4.10 9.83 2.22
CA TRP A 135 4.27 10.06 0.79
C TRP A 135 5.74 9.93 0.42
N PHE A 136 6.01 9.19 -0.64
CA PHE A 136 7.38 8.96 -1.12
C PHE A 136 7.42 9.10 -2.64
N ASP A 137 8.49 9.67 -3.17
CA ASP A 137 8.74 9.63 -4.61
C ASP A 137 8.97 8.17 -5.07
N LEU A 138 8.94 7.92 -6.37
CA LEU A 138 9.02 6.55 -6.88
C LEU A 138 10.36 5.89 -6.60
N GLU A 139 11.46 6.62 -6.69
CA GLU A 139 12.79 6.08 -6.41
C GLU A 139 12.91 5.65 -4.95
N THR A 140 12.53 6.52 -4.02
CA THR A 140 12.52 6.22 -2.60
C THR A 140 11.56 5.07 -2.27
N SER A 141 10.39 5.06 -2.90
CA SER A 141 9.39 4.00 -2.71
C SER A 141 9.92 2.61 -3.03
N ARG A 142 10.74 2.49 -4.07
CA ARG A 142 11.37 1.21 -4.44
C ARG A 142 12.25 0.64 -3.33
N THR A 143 12.90 1.50 -2.57
CA THR A 143 13.71 1.11 -1.42
C THR A 143 12.86 0.84 -0.18
N LYS A 144 11.79 1.59 0.01
CA LYS A 144 10.94 1.51 1.21
C LYS A 144 10.07 0.25 1.24
N VAL A 145 9.57 -0.21 0.11
CA VAL A 145 8.60 -1.32 0.09
C VAL A 145 9.23 -2.66 0.41
N VAL A 146 8.41 -3.57 0.93
CA VAL A 146 8.81 -4.96 1.13
C VAL A 146 9.32 -5.56 -0.17
N THR A 147 10.24 -6.49 -0.04
CA THR A 147 10.86 -7.15 -1.19
C THR A 147 9.81 -7.71 -2.14
N GLY A 148 9.97 -7.41 -3.42
CA GLY A 148 9.07 -7.86 -4.47
C GLY A 148 7.95 -6.88 -4.83
N GLN A 149 7.68 -5.87 -4.03
CA GLN A 149 6.65 -4.89 -4.38
C GLN A 149 7.12 -3.79 -5.34
N ALA A 150 8.40 -3.58 -5.50
CA ALA A 150 8.94 -2.50 -6.34
C ALA A 150 8.44 -2.56 -7.79
N ALA A 151 8.09 -3.73 -8.29
CA ALA A 151 7.55 -3.91 -9.63
C ALA A 151 6.27 -3.10 -9.89
N VAL A 152 5.49 -2.80 -8.85
CA VAL A 152 4.27 -2.02 -9.00
C VAL A 152 4.55 -0.60 -9.50
N PHE A 153 5.69 -0.04 -9.16
CA PHE A 153 6.05 1.33 -9.56
C PHE A 153 6.39 1.41 -11.05
N ASP A 154 6.94 0.35 -11.63
CA ASP A 154 7.15 0.27 -13.08
C ASP A 154 5.80 0.23 -13.81
N LEU A 155 4.84 -0.53 -13.28
CA LEU A 155 3.48 -0.58 -13.81
C LEU A 155 2.79 0.79 -13.70
N LEU A 156 2.98 1.48 -12.58
CA LEU A 156 2.43 2.83 -12.38
C LEU A 156 3.03 3.82 -13.37
N GLU A 157 4.36 3.83 -13.54
CA GLU A 157 5.02 4.72 -14.50
C GLU A 157 4.51 4.50 -15.92
N ALA A 158 4.36 3.24 -16.34
CA ALA A 158 3.84 2.90 -17.66
C ALA A 158 2.40 3.40 -17.84
N ALA A 159 1.56 3.26 -16.81
CA ALA A 159 0.18 3.72 -16.86
C ALA A 159 0.09 5.25 -16.95
N ILE A 160 0.92 5.98 -16.21
CA ILE A 160 0.96 7.44 -16.25
C ILE A 160 1.47 7.91 -17.62
N ALA A 161 2.52 7.29 -18.15
CA ALA A 161 3.06 7.63 -19.47
C ALA A 161 2.05 7.37 -20.59
N GLY A 162 1.24 6.32 -20.49
CA GLY A 162 0.20 5.98 -21.46
C GLY A 162 -0.98 6.95 -21.50
N ARG A 163 -1.08 7.86 -20.53
CA ARG A 163 -2.14 8.88 -20.48
C ARG A 163 -1.83 10.15 -21.28
N ARG A 164 -0.61 10.27 -21.78
CA ARG A 164 -0.12 11.43 -22.54
C ARG A 164 -0.37 11.30 -24.03
#